data_9f8082095d9c973197144003853d5671
#
_entry.id   9f8082095d9c973197144003853d5671
#
_cell.length_a   1.000
_cell.length_b   1.000
_cell.length_c   1.000
_cell.angle_alpha   90.00
_cell.angle_beta   90.00
_cell.angle_gamma   90.00
#
_symmetry.space_group_name_H-M   'P 1'
#
loop_
_entity.id
_entity.type
_entity.pdbx_description
1 polymer ?
#
loop_
_entity_poly.entity_id
_entity_poly.type
_entity_poly.pdbx_seq_one_letter_code
_entity_poly.pdbx_strand_id
1 'polypeptide(L)'
;MMKKLVAGAISAAMVLSMCPAAFAGETEADQTQIKVDTSEFAKERPEGGYTFAYTCMDGSNPFFVTIQEEIEKKLEENGDHLITSDPANDVTLQISQMEDAISQQPDGYFVNPAEAEGILPALDQVKDAGIPMVNFDTEVADMQDYVVAYTGSDNYNAGKVCGEDLVEQCPDGGDIIVLDSPTMNSVVDRTNGFLDAIEGHGFNIVAQQDAKGNLQEAQTIADDLLQAHPDVVAIFGGNDPTALGALASAEGAGLTDVLIYGVDGSPDFKAEMSKEGSLLRATGAQSPISIADQAVEIMYAIMEGEEIQFRYPVETFLITPDNVADYGTDGWQ
;
A
#
# COMPACT_ATOMS: atom_id res chain seq x y z
N MET A 1 -3.23 -83.95 -17.53
CA MET A 1 -2.21 -84.30 -16.53
C MET A 1 -1.62 -82.99 -16.04
N MET A 2 -1.63 -82.76 -14.77
CA MET A 2 -1.11 -81.71 -13.94
C MET A 2 -1.32 -80.23 -14.38
N LYS A 3 -2.37 -79.61 -13.80
CA LYS A 3 -2.61 -78.22 -13.75
C LYS A 3 -1.66 -77.57 -12.71
N LYS A 4 -0.88 -76.56 -13.11
CA LYS A 4 -0.16 -75.68 -12.16
C LYS A 4 -0.97 -74.39 -11.99
N LEU A 5 -1.45 -74.19 -10.75
CA LEU A 5 -1.96 -72.91 -10.29
C LEU A 5 -0.79 -71.92 -10.17
N VAL A 6 -0.94 -70.74 -10.72
CA VAL A 6 -0.10 -69.58 -10.42
C VAL A 6 -0.91 -68.60 -9.57
N ALA A 7 -0.47 -68.43 -8.34
CA ALA A 7 -1.01 -67.43 -7.43
C ALA A 7 -0.49 -66.05 -7.82
N GLY A 8 -1.41 -65.15 -8.14
CA GLY A 8 -1.10 -63.74 -8.36
C GLY A 8 -1.04 -62.98 -7.03
N ALA A 9 0.10 -62.44 -6.70
CA ALA A 9 0.26 -61.52 -5.61
C ALA A 9 -0.20 -60.10 -6.04
N ILE A 10 -1.25 -59.62 -5.38
CA ILE A 10 -1.70 -58.22 -5.52
C ILE A 10 -0.80 -57.37 -4.63
N SER A 11 0.09 -56.60 -5.22
CA SER A 11 0.85 -55.51 -4.55
C SER A 11 -0.06 -54.28 -4.43
N ALA A 12 -0.53 -53.97 -3.23
CA ALA A 12 -1.15 -52.70 -2.93
C ALA A 12 -0.08 -51.60 -2.84
N ALA A 13 0.00 -50.78 -3.86
CA ALA A 13 0.80 -49.56 -3.81
C ALA A 13 0.07 -48.52 -2.94
N MET A 14 0.59 -48.29 -1.72
CA MET A 14 0.21 -47.11 -0.94
C MET A 14 0.77 -45.87 -1.65
N VAL A 15 -0.12 -45.11 -2.24
CA VAL A 15 0.17 -43.74 -2.66
C VAL A 15 0.17 -42.88 -1.39
N LEU A 16 1.35 -42.57 -0.83
CA LEU A 16 1.50 -41.47 0.12
C LEU A 16 1.23 -40.17 -0.65
N SER A 17 0.07 -39.58 -0.44
CA SER A 17 -0.16 -38.20 -0.80
C SER A 17 0.71 -37.32 0.13
N MET A 18 1.86 -36.87 -0.35
CA MET A 18 2.55 -35.74 0.23
C MET A 18 1.67 -34.50 -0.03
N CYS A 19 0.94 -34.05 0.99
CA CYS A 19 0.50 -32.66 1.04
C CYS A 19 1.77 -31.79 0.99
N PRO A 20 1.86 -30.82 0.08
CA PRO A 20 2.85 -29.79 0.26
C PRO A 20 2.48 -29.06 1.56
N ALA A 21 3.41 -29.04 2.53
CA ALA A 21 3.33 -28.12 3.64
C ALA A 21 3.31 -26.71 3.00
N ALA A 22 2.16 -26.05 3.03
CA ALA A 22 2.09 -24.63 2.77
C ALA A 22 3.02 -23.97 3.80
N PHE A 23 4.10 -23.37 3.33
CA PHE A 23 4.78 -22.35 4.11
C PHE A 23 3.75 -21.21 4.26
N ALA A 24 3.03 -21.21 5.37
CA ALA A 24 2.32 -20.03 5.80
C ALA A 24 3.41 -19.02 6.15
N GLY A 25 3.65 -18.05 5.29
CA GLY A 25 4.39 -16.86 5.64
C GLY A 25 3.72 -16.23 6.88
N GLU A 26 4.52 -15.61 7.74
CA GLU A 26 3.99 -14.85 8.87
C GLU A 26 3.00 -13.82 8.33
N THR A 27 1.84 -13.73 8.96
CA THR A 27 0.84 -12.72 8.57
C THR A 27 1.31 -11.33 9.00
N GLU A 28 0.79 -10.31 8.37
CA GLU A 28 1.07 -8.91 8.73
C GLU A 28 0.81 -8.65 10.23
N ALA A 29 -0.27 -9.21 10.77
CA ALA A 29 -0.61 -9.15 12.18
C ALA A 29 0.44 -9.84 13.09
N ASP A 30 1.10 -10.91 12.63
CA ASP A 30 2.17 -11.56 13.39
C ASP A 30 3.42 -10.67 13.42
N GLN A 31 3.71 -9.92 12.35
CA GLN A 31 4.87 -9.02 12.26
C GLN A 31 4.76 -7.80 13.20
N THR A 32 3.55 -7.33 13.55
CA THR A 32 3.37 -6.26 14.55
C THR A 32 3.76 -6.69 15.96
N GLN A 33 3.94 -7.98 16.23
CA GLN A 33 4.37 -8.51 17.52
C GLN A 33 5.89 -8.75 17.59
N ILE A 34 6.59 -8.65 16.46
CA ILE A 34 8.05 -8.81 16.41
C ILE A 34 8.70 -7.59 17.04
N LYS A 35 9.54 -7.84 18.08
CA LYS A 35 10.32 -6.80 18.73
C LYS A 35 11.75 -6.81 18.21
N VAL A 36 12.29 -5.61 18.01
CA VAL A 36 13.64 -5.39 17.51
C VAL A 36 14.44 -4.63 18.57
N ASP A 37 15.59 -5.19 18.93
CA ASP A 37 16.58 -4.53 19.79
C ASP A 37 17.43 -3.61 18.90
N THR A 38 17.37 -2.31 19.15
CA THR A 38 18.10 -1.30 18.40
C THR A 38 19.34 -0.76 19.12
N SER A 39 19.74 -1.39 20.21
CA SER A 39 20.86 -0.92 21.04
C SER A 39 22.18 -0.77 20.27
N GLU A 40 22.37 -1.51 19.18
CA GLU A 40 23.56 -1.40 18.31
C GLU A 40 23.61 -0.08 17.51
N PHE A 41 22.47 0.58 17.29
CA PHE A 41 22.36 1.85 16.56
C PHE A 41 22.38 3.06 17.50
N ALA A 42 22.32 2.83 18.82
CA ALA A 42 22.32 3.90 19.82
C ALA A 42 23.57 4.77 19.70
N LYS A 43 23.39 6.08 19.55
CA LYS A 43 24.49 7.03 19.51
C LYS A 43 24.11 8.37 20.16
N GLU A 44 25.14 9.02 20.76
CA GLU A 44 24.97 10.37 21.28
C GLU A 44 24.64 11.33 20.13
N ARG A 45 23.66 12.22 20.36
CA ARG A 45 23.27 13.23 19.37
C ARG A 45 24.46 14.14 19.02
N PRO A 46 24.81 14.30 17.73
CA PRO A 46 25.88 15.20 17.30
C PRO A 46 25.59 16.67 17.66
N GLU A 47 26.63 17.50 17.84
CA GLU A 47 26.47 18.93 18.12
C GLU A 47 25.70 19.68 16.99
N GLY A 48 25.74 19.17 15.78
CA GLY A 48 25.00 19.74 14.62
C GLY A 48 23.66 19.08 14.33
N GLY A 49 23.17 18.20 15.20
CA GLY A 49 22.02 17.34 14.94
C GLY A 49 22.36 16.08 14.14
N TYR A 50 21.39 15.22 13.94
CA TYR A 50 21.51 14.07 13.04
C TYR A 50 21.37 14.50 11.58
N THR A 51 21.93 13.70 10.69
CA THR A 51 21.70 13.82 9.26
C THR A 51 21.09 12.51 8.76
N PHE A 52 19.86 12.56 8.28
CA PHE A 52 19.15 11.40 7.72
C PHE A 52 19.12 11.49 6.19
N ALA A 53 18.97 10.34 5.54
CA ALA A 53 18.72 10.27 4.11
C ALA A 53 17.28 9.79 3.83
N TYR A 54 16.75 10.19 2.69
CA TYR A 54 15.39 9.86 2.24
C TYR A 54 15.40 9.52 0.75
N THR A 55 14.67 8.48 0.39
CA THR A 55 14.31 8.15 -1.00
C THR A 55 12.88 7.64 -1.06
N CYS A 56 12.15 8.05 -2.10
CA CYS A 56 10.83 7.51 -2.44
C CYS A 56 10.84 7.06 -3.90
N MET A 57 9.77 6.39 -4.34
CA MET A 57 9.66 5.93 -5.72
C MET A 57 9.53 7.10 -6.72
N ASP A 58 8.80 8.16 -6.36
CA ASP A 58 8.48 9.28 -7.25
C ASP A 58 8.26 10.56 -6.45
N GLY A 59 9.25 11.45 -6.48
CA GLY A 59 9.20 12.76 -5.82
C GLY A 59 8.25 13.77 -6.47
N SER A 60 7.60 13.43 -7.59
CA SER A 60 6.56 14.25 -8.21
C SER A 60 5.14 13.87 -7.77
N ASN A 61 4.97 12.70 -7.13
CA ASN A 61 3.70 12.25 -6.61
C ASN A 61 3.35 13.03 -5.32
N PRO A 62 2.19 13.72 -5.27
CA PRO A 62 1.80 14.55 -4.11
C PRO A 62 1.77 13.79 -2.78
N PHE A 63 1.52 12.48 -2.78
CA PHE A 63 1.56 11.65 -1.58
C PHE A 63 2.98 11.61 -0.98
N PHE A 64 3.98 11.31 -1.81
CA PHE A 64 5.38 11.26 -1.35
C PHE A 64 5.98 12.64 -1.10
N VAL A 65 5.54 13.67 -1.84
CA VAL A 65 5.89 15.07 -1.53
C VAL A 65 5.46 15.42 -0.12
N THR A 66 4.22 15.07 0.25
CA THR A 66 3.69 15.34 1.62
C THR A 66 4.49 14.58 2.69
N ILE A 67 4.82 13.30 2.46
CA ILE A 67 5.64 12.53 3.41
C ILE A 67 7.02 13.17 3.56
N GLN A 68 7.67 13.53 2.46
CA GLN A 68 8.99 14.17 2.51
C GLN A 68 8.96 15.49 3.28
N GLU A 69 8.03 16.38 2.93
CA GLU A 69 7.91 17.70 3.56
C GLU A 69 7.62 17.60 5.07
N GLU A 70 6.78 16.64 5.49
CA GLU A 70 6.49 16.46 6.90
C GLU A 70 7.67 15.84 7.68
N ILE A 71 8.39 14.86 7.09
CA ILE A 71 9.64 14.34 7.67
C ILE A 71 10.66 15.49 7.81
N GLU A 72 10.92 16.25 6.74
CA GLU A 72 11.88 17.36 6.74
C GLU A 72 11.53 18.40 7.82
N LYS A 73 10.30 18.83 7.89
CA LYS A 73 9.80 19.78 8.89
C LYS A 73 10.04 19.29 10.32
N LYS A 74 9.71 18.01 10.63
CA LYS A 74 9.92 17.44 11.97
C LYS A 74 11.40 17.32 12.33
N LEU A 75 12.24 16.97 11.38
CA LEU A 75 13.68 16.92 11.57
C LEU A 75 14.26 18.33 11.83
N GLU A 76 13.84 19.33 11.04
CA GLU A 76 14.26 20.72 11.22
C GLU A 76 13.85 21.31 12.59
N GLU A 77 12.64 21.00 13.06
CA GLU A 77 12.15 21.39 14.39
C GLU A 77 13.06 20.88 15.52
N ASN A 78 13.74 19.74 15.30
CA ASN A 78 14.73 19.16 16.21
C ASN A 78 16.15 19.60 15.92
N GLY A 79 16.41 20.36 14.85
CA GLY A 79 17.75 20.78 14.43
C GLY A 79 18.52 19.69 13.70
N ASP A 80 17.83 18.78 13.04
CA ASP A 80 18.35 17.70 12.20
C ASP A 80 18.23 18.03 10.71
N HIS A 81 18.85 17.24 9.86
CA HIS A 81 18.95 17.49 8.44
C HIS A 81 18.47 16.28 7.62
N LEU A 82 17.88 16.54 6.45
CA LEU A 82 17.46 15.53 5.49
C LEU A 82 18.19 15.66 4.17
N ILE A 83 18.81 14.56 3.70
CA ILE A 83 19.34 14.42 2.35
C ILE A 83 18.24 13.73 1.53
N THR A 84 17.69 14.41 0.53
CA THR A 84 16.60 13.90 -0.29
C THR A 84 17.08 13.51 -1.69
N SER A 85 16.43 12.50 -2.27
CA SER A 85 16.64 12.08 -3.66
C SER A 85 15.33 11.69 -4.32
N ASP A 86 15.21 12.00 -5.61
CA ASP A 86 14.06 11.63 -6.45
C ASP A 86 14.51 10.76 -7.62
N PRO A 87 14.18 9.48 -7.64
CA PRO A 87 14.51 8.56 -8.71
C PRO A 87 13.51 8.59 -9.88
N ALA A 88 12.39 9.30 -9.77
CA ALA A 88 11.36 9.40 -10.80
C ALA A 88 10.92 8.01 -11.35
N ASN A 89 10.65 7.05 -10.48
CA ASN A 89 10.30 5.65 -10.78
C ASN A 89 11.40 4.83 -11.51
N ASP A 90 12.65 5.27 -11.49
CA ASP A 90 13.79 4.52 -12.04
C ASP A 90 14.63 3.91 -10.92
N VAL A 91 14.50 2.59 -10.72
CA VAL A 91 15.23 1.86 -9.67
C VAL A 91 16.74 1.93 -9.86
N THR A 92 17.24 2.00 -11.12
CA THR A 92 18.68 2.13 -11.39
C THR A 92 19.18 3.49 -10.91
N LEU A 93 18.42 4.55 -11.16
CA LEU A 93 18.72 5.88 -10.65
C LEU A 93 18.63 5.90 -9.12
N GLN A 94 17.62 5.27 -8.53
CA GLN A 94 17.46 5.15 -7.07
C GLN A 94 18.70 4.54 -6.42
N ILE A 95 19.18 3.40 -6.94
CA ILE A 95 20.40 2.75 -6.44
C ILE A 95 21.59 3.71 -6.47
N SER A 96 21.83 4.40 -7.60
CA SER A 96 22.93 5.35 -7.73
C SER A 96 22.84 6.53 -6.75
N GLN A 97 21.62 7.06 -6.55
CA GLN A 97 21.38 8.15 -5.59
C GLN A 97 21.58 7.69 -4.15
N MET A 98 21.21 6.44 -3.82
CA MET A 98 21.45 5.86 -2.50
C MET A 98 22.97 5.68 -2.23
N GLU A 99 23.76 5.25 -3.23
CA GLU A 99 25.22 5.18 -3.14
C GLU A 99 25.83 6.56 -2.84
N ASP A 100 25.35 7.60 -3.51
CA ASP A 100 25.77 8.97 -3.28
C ASP A 100 25.42 9.46 -1.86
N ALA A 101 24.23 9.11 -1.36
CA ALA A 101 23.80 9.45 -0.01
C ALA A 101 24.62 8.71 1.06
N ILE A 102 24.91 7.41 0.89
CA ILE A 102 25.76 6.62 1.81
C ILE A 102 27.15 7.28 1.96
N SER A 103 27.70 7.86 0.87
CA SER A 103 29.01 8.54 0.89
C SER A 103 29.04 9.75 1.83
N GLN A 104 27.88 10.32 2.16
CA GLN A 104 27.72 11.43 3.10
C GLN A 104 27.56 10.97 4.55
N GLN A 105 27.54 9.64 4.80
CA GLN A 105 27.48 9.02 6.11
C GLN A 105 26.26 9.47 6.94
N PRO A 106 25.02 9.30 6.43
CA PRO A 106 23.82 9.65 7.18
C PRO A 106 23.69 8.75 8.43
N ASP A 107 23.00 9.27 9.44
CA ASP A 107 22.75 8.56 10.71
C ASP A 107 21.67 7.51 10.59
N GLY A 108 20.75 7.65 9.64
CA GLY A 108 19.70 6.69 9.30
C GLY A 108 19.11 6.96 7.93
N TYR A 109 18.29 6.04 7.42
CA TYR A 109 17.73 6.11 6.08
C TYR A 109 16.22 5.84 6.07
N PHE A 110 15.42 6.72 5.52
CA PHE A 110 14.01 6.51 5.18
C PHE A 110 13.89 6.01 3.74
N VAL A 111 13.31 4.83 3.56
CA VAL A 111 13.32 4.13 2.27
C VAL A 111 11.90 3.78 1.82
N ASN A 112 11.53 4.22 0.61
CA ASN A 112 10.39 3.71 -0.14
C ASN A 112 10.89 3.31 -1.54
N PRO A 113 10.70 2.04 -1.98
CA PRO A 113 11.33 1.53 -3.18
C PRO A 113 10.55 1.89 -4.45
N ALA A 114 11.24 2.21 -5.54
CA ALA A 114 10.66 2.23 -6.88
C ALA A 114 10.30 0.80 -7.36
N GLU A 115 11.11 -0.19 -6.99
CA GLU A 115 10.86 -1.61 -7.20
C GLU A 115 11.30 -2.41 -5.97
N ALA A 116 10.40 -3.22 -5.41
CA ALA A 116 10.62 -3.93 -4.14
C ALA A 116 11.85 -4.87 -4.15
N GLU A 117 12.06 -5.62 -5.24
CA GLU A 117 13.21 -6.51 -5.42
C GLU A 117 14.41 -5.78 -6.05
N GLY A 118 14.14 -4.85 -6.97
CA GLY A 118 15.17 -4.13 -7.72
C GLY A 118 16.11 -3.30 -6.85
N ILE A 119 15.62 -2.78 -5.72
CA ILE A 119 16.38 -1.92 -4.80
C ILE A 119 17.34 -2.69 -3.88
N LEU A 120 17.19 -4.00 -3.72
CA LEU A 120 17.96 -4.80 -2.74
C LEU A 120 19.48 -4.59 -2.81
N PRO A 121 20.13 -4.44 -3.99
CA PRO A 121 21.56 -4.15 -4.04
C PRO A 121 21.98 -2.86 -3.33
N ALA A 122 21.10 -1.85 -3.28
CA ALA A 122 21.38 -0.62 -2.55
C ALA A 122 21.15 -0.80 -1.05
N LEU A 123 20.12 -1.58 -0.67
CA LEU A 123 19.87 -1.90 0.75
C LEU A 123 21.03 -2.70 1.37
N ASP A 124 21.65 -3.64 0.61
CA ASP A 124 22.88 -4.33 1.03
C ASP A 124 23.99 -3.31 1.38
N GLN A 125 24.18 -2.29 0.55
CA GLN A 125 25.22 -1.28 0.78
C GLN A 125 24.92 -0.39 2.02
N VAL A 126 23.64 0.00 2.22
CA VAL A 126 23.22 0.77 3.41
C VAL A 126 23.44 -0.06 4.67
N LYS A 127 23.07 -1.34 4.65
CA LYS A 127 23.27 -2.29 5.73
C LYS A 127 24.76 -2.54 6.04
N ASP A 128 25.58 -2.74 5.00
CA ASP A 128 27.04 -2.91 5.14
C ASP A 128 27.71 -1.66 5.71
N ALA A 129 27.15 -0.47 5.46
CA ALA A 129 27.61 0.77 6.08
C ALA A 129 27.15 0.94 7.55
N GLY A 130 26.33 0.03 8.07
CA GLY A 130 25.80 0.07 9.44
C GLY A 130 24.77 1.18 9.66
N ILE A 131 24.09 1.64 8.60
CA ILE A 131 23.08 2.68 8.65
C ILE A 131 21.70 2.03 8.86
N PRO A 132 20.97 2.33 9.95
CA PRO A 132 19.63 1.79 10.14
C PRO A 132 18.65 2.35 9.12
N MET A 133 17.73 1.48 8.66
CA MET A 133 16.72 1.82 7.68
C MET A 133 15.31 1.69 8.27
N VAL A 134 14.46 2.69 8.06
CA VAL A 134 13.01 2.64 8.24
C VAL A 134 12.37 2.61 6.86
N ASN A 135 11.71 1.51 6.52
CA ASN A 135 10.94 1.42 5.29
C ASN A 135 9.54 2.00 5.53
N PHE A 136 9.04 2.79 4.60
CA PHE A 136 7.73 3.39 4.70
C PHE A 136 6.89 3.15 3.44
N ASP A 137 5.56 3.11 3.60
CA ASP A 137 4.52 2.95 2.58
C ASP A 137 4.65 1.67 1.76
N THR A 138 5.44 1.65 0.69
CA THR A 138 5.66 0.46 -0.13
C THR A 138 6.78 -0.40 0.45
N GLU A 139 6.47 -1.67 0.65
CA GLU A 139 7.41 -2.62 1.24
C GLU A 139 8.56 -2.97 0.30
N VAL A 140 9.78 -3.04 0.85
CA VAL A 140 10.90 -3.70 0.17
C VAL A 140 10.73 -5.22 0.28
N ALA A 141 11.27 -5.97 -0.69
CA ALA A 141 11.31 -7.43 -0.57
C ALA A 141 12.20 -7.86 0.62
N ASP A 142 11.88 -8.99 1.22
CA ASP A 142 12.66 -9.57 2.34
C ASP A 142 12.94 -8.55 3.46
N MET A 143 11.96 -7.69 3.80
CA MET A 143 12.10 -6.57 4.74
C MET A 143 12.88 -6.90 6.01
N GLN A 144 12.62 -8.07 6.63
CA GLN A 144 13.25 -8.48 7.88
C GLN A 144 14.76 -8.64 7.77
N ASP A 145 15.29 -8.83 6.56
CA ASP A 145 16.73 -8.96 6.33
C ASP A 145 17.42 -7.60 6.16
N TYR A 146 16.68 -6.53 5.87
CA TYR A 146 17.25 -5.23 5.49
C TYR A 146 16.89 -4.09 6.41
N VAL A 147 15.62 -3.99 6.82
CA VAL A 147 15.16 -2.80 7.55
C VAL A 147 14.95 -3.08 9.04
N VAL A 148 15.11 -2.05 9.84
CA VAL A 148 14.94 -2.13 11.30
C VAL A 148 13.47 -2.08 11.65
N ALA A 149 12.69 -1.29 10.92
CA ALA A 149 11.24 -1.22 11.05
C ALA A 149 10.55 -0.78 9.76
N TYR A 150 9.25 -1.02 9.72
CA TYR A 150 8.34 -0.60 8.65
C TYR A 150 7.16 0.17 9.22
N THR A 151 6.72 1.22 8.51
CA THR A 151 5.46 1.91 8.73
C THR A 151 4.74 2.18 7.40
N GLY A 152 3.44 1.96 7.37
CA GLY A 152 2.61 2.17 6.18
C GLY A 152 1.14 1.99 6.50
N SER A 153 0.27 2.31 5.56
CA SER A 153 -1.17 2.21 5.74
C SER A 153 -1.65 0.77 5.84
N ASP A 154 -2.69 0.54 6.66
CA ASP A 154 -3.45 -0.70 6.61
C ASP A 154 -4.29 -0.73 5.32
N ASN A 155 -3.66 -1.18 4.23
CA ASN A 155 -4.26 -1.21 2.90
C ASN A 155 -5.48 -2.15 2.83
N TYR A 156 -5.44 -3.27 3.55
CA TYR A 156 -6.58 -4.18 3.61
C TYR A 156 -7.79 -3.50 4.24
N ASN A 157 -7.59 -2.80 5.37
CA ASN A 157 -8.67 -2.06 6.02
C ASN A 157 -9.19 -0.92 5.15
N ALA A 158 -8.33 -0.22 4.40
CA ALA A 158 -8.76 0.84 3.48
C ALA A 158 -9.77 0.35 2.43
N GLY A 159 -9.53 -0.81 1.85
CA GLY A 159 -10.50 -1.44 0.95
C GLY A 159 -11.74 -1.96 1.68
N LYS A 160 -11.54 -2.60 2.84
CA LYS A 160 -12.60 -3.18 3.64
C LYS A 160 -13.67 -2.14 4.05
N VAL A 161 -13.28 -0.96 4.53
CA VAL A 161 -14.24 0.07 4.93
C VAL A 161 -15.07 0.59 3.74
N CYS A 162 -14.51 0.58 2.52
CA CYS A 162 -15.26 0.88 1.30
C CYS A 162 -16.30 -0.22 0.99
N GLY A 163 -15.94 -1.48 1.13
CA GLY A 163 -16.85 -2.61 0.94
C GLY A 163 -17.97 -2.65 1.99
N GLU A 164 -17.65 -2.35 3.25
CA GLU A 164 -18.65 -2.25 4.33
C GLU A 164 -19.66 -1.14 4.04
N ASP A 165 -19.22 0.05 3.59
CA ASP A 165 -20.16 1.11 3.17
C ASP A 165 -21.00 0.69 1.96
N LEU A 166 -20.42 0.00 0.96
CA LEU A 166 -21.18 -0.49 -0.18
C LEU A 166 -22.31 -1.45 0.25
N VAL A 167 -22.05 -2.34 1.19
CA VAL A 167 -23.10 -3.25 1.76
C VAL A 167 -24.21 -2.46 2.42
N GLU A 168 -23.89 -1.37 3.12
CA GLU A 168 -24.87 -0.49 3.74
C GLU A 168 -25.70 0.28 2.72
N GLN A 169 -25.06 0.78 1.64
CA GLN A 169 -25.72 1.57 0.59
C GLN A 169 -26.59 0.71 -0.35
N CYS A 170 -26.14 -0.53 -0.63
CA CYS A 170 -26.79 -1.46 -1.56
C CYS A 170 -27.14 -2.79 -0.86
N PRO A 171 -28.07 -2.81 0.09
CA PRO A 171 -28.39 -4.01 0.88
C PRO A 171 -28.95 -5.17 0.06
N ASP A 172 -29.45 -4.93 -1.14
CA ASP A 172 -29.96 -5.95 -2.07
C ASP A 172 -28.84 -6.53 -2.96
N GLY A 173 -27.60 -6.03 -2.84
CA GLY A 173 -26.48 -6.38 -3.71
C GLY A 173 -26.60 -5.78 -5.10
N GLY A 174 -25.91 -6.37 -6.09
CA GLY A 174 -25.95 -5.94 -7.48
C GLY A 174 -24.64 -6.24 -8.24
N ASP A 175 -24.62 -5.89 -9.51
CA ASP A 175 -23.43 -6.04 -10.34
C ASP A 175 -22.44 -4.91 -10.07
N ILE A 176 -21.15 -5.25 -9.95
CA ILE A 176 -20.08 -4.29 -9.68
C ILE A 176 -18.89 -4.49 -10.62
N ILE A 177 -18.13 -3.43 -10.82
CA ILE A 177 -16.85 -3.41 -11.53
C ILE A 177 -15.73 -3.16 -10.53
N VAL A 178 -14.61 -3.88 -10.66
CA VAL A 178 -13.37 -3.67 -9.91
C VAL A 178 -12.27 -3.25 -10.88
N LEU A 179 -11.65 -2.11 -10.62
CA LEU A 179 -10.49 -1.59 -11.34
C LEU A 179 -9.28 -1.67 -10.42
N ASP A 180 -8.51 -2.73 -10.55
CA ASP A 180 -7.38 -3.07 -9.68
C ASP A 180 -6.02 -2.75 -10.29
N SER A 181 -4.95 -3.19 -9.63
CA SER A 181 -3.57 -3.20 -10.12
C SER A 181 -2.82 -4.36 -9.48
N PRO A 182 -2.87 -5.56 -10.09
CA PRO A 182 -2.38 -6.80 -9.49
C PRO A 182 -0.84 -6.85 -9.32
N THR A 183 -0.12 -5.90 -9.88
CA THR A 183 1.33 -5.75 -9.72
C THR A 183 1.73 -4.84 -8.54
N MET A 184 0.75 -4.20 -7.89
CA MET A 184 0.95 -3.31 -6.76
C MET A 184 0.39 -3.95 -5.48
N ASN A 185 1.24 -4.41 -4.56
CA ASN A 185 0.82 -5.12 -3.36
C ASN A 185 -0.22 -4.34 -2.55
N SER A 186 -0.04 -3.03 -2.38
CA SER A 186 -1.01 -2.18 -1.69
C SER A 186 -2.40 -2.23 -2.32
N VAL A 187 -2.50 -2.20 -3.66
CA VAL A 187 -3.78 -2.29 -4.37
C VAL A 187 -4.38 -3.70 -4.28
N VAL A 188 -3.53 -4.75 -4.29
CA VAL A 188 -3.99 -6.13 -4.06
C VAL A 188 -4.64 -6.26 -2.69
N ASP A 189 -4.01 -5.72 -1.63
CA ASP A 189 -4.56 -5.76 -0.27
C ASP A 189 -5.85 -4.97 -0.15
N ARG A 190 -5.94 -3.77 -0.73
CA ARG A 190 -7.17 -2.96 -0.81
C ARG A 190 -8.29 -3.72 -1.50
N THR A 191 -7.98 -4.34 -2.64
CA THR A 191 -8.95 -5.14 -3.39
C THR A 191 -9.42 -6.35 -2.59
N ASN A 192 -8.53 -7.06 -1.91
CA ASN A 192 -8.89 -8.19 -1.06
C ASN A 192 -9.80 -7.74 0.10
N GLY A 193 -9.44 -6.66 0.80
CA GLY A 193 -10.27 -6.11 1.87
C GLY A 193 -11.68 -5.72 1.41
N PHE A 194 -11.78 -5.07 0.25
CA PHE A 194 -13.07 -4.72 -0.36
C PHE A 194 -13.90 -5.95 -0.71
N LEU A 195 -13.29 -6.94 -1.38
CA LEU A 195 -13.98 -8.17 -1.79
C LEU A 195 -14.43 -9.01 -0.60
N ASP A 196 -13.61 -9.15 0.43
CA ASP A 196 -13.96 -9.87 1.65
C ASP A 196 -15.14 -9.21 2.38
N ALA A 197 -15.19 -7.87 2.40
CA ALA A 197 -16.28 -7.13 3.04
C ALA A 197 -17.63 -7.32 2.34
N ILE A 198 -17.64 -7.47 1.02
CA ILE A 198 -18.88 -7.68 0.23
C ILE A 198 -19.25 -9.15 0.05
N GLU A 199 -18.38 -10.10 0.47
CA GLU A 199 -18.64 -11.52 0.31
C GLU A 199 -19.96 -11.93 1.01
N GLY A 200 -20.81 -12.65 0.28
CA GLY A 200 -22.11 -13.13 0.81
C GLY A 200 -23.22 -12.08 0.84
N HIS A 201 -22.97 -10.84 0.42
CA HIS A 201 -23.95 -9.75 0.43
C HIS A 201 -24.68 -9.53 -0.93
N GLY A 202 -24.61 -10.51 -1.83
CA GLY A 202 -25.38 -10.48 -3.08
C GLY A 202 -24.74 -9.67 -4.22
N PHE A 203 -23.49 -9.26 -4.08
CA PHE A 203 -22.74 -8.60 -5.15
C PHE A 203 -22.15 -9.61 -6.13
N ASN A 204 -22.15 -9.23 -7.41
CA ASN A 204 -21.58 -10.01 -8.50
C ASN A 204 -20.54 -9.15 -9.25
N ILE A 205 -19.28 -9.59 -9.24
CA ILE A 205 -18.19 -8.92 -9.94
C ILE A 205 -18.32 -9.25 -11.43
N VAL A 206 -18.89 -8.34 -12.22
CA VAL A 206 -19.09 -8.55 -13.67
C VAL A 206 -17.83 -8.28 -14.48
N ALA A 207 -16.91 -7.50 -13.93
CA ALA A 207 -15.58 -7.28 -14.50
C ALA A 207 -14.57 -6.90 -13.44
N GLN A 208 -13.34 -7.40 -13.59
CA GLN A 208 -12.15 -7.00 -12.84
C GLN A 208 -11.01 -6.78 -13.84
N GLN A 209 -10.41 -5.58 -13.84
CA GLN A 209 -9.41 -5.19 -14.83
C GLN A 209 -8.27 -4.39 -14.21
N ASP A 210 -7.05 -4.65 -14.71
CA ASP A 210 -5.84 -3.90 -14.33
C ASP A 210 -5.87 -2.49 -14.91
N ALA A 211 -6.14 -1.49 -14.08
CA ALA A 211 -6.12 -0.07 -14.41
C ALA A 211 -4.76 0.60 -14.10
N LYS A 212 -3.78 -0.17 -13.64
CA LYS A 212 -2.40 0.26 -13.34
C LYS A 212 -2.31 1.44 -12.36
N GLY A 213 -3.34 1.64 -11.55
CA GLY A 213 -3.41 2.78 -10.63
C GLY A 213 -3.46 4.16 -11.32
N ASN A 214 -3.84 4.21 -12.60
CA ASN A 214 -3.71 5.39 -13.45
C ASN A 214 -5.07 5.88 -13.97
N LEU A 215 -5.32 7.18 -13.88
CA LEU A 215 -6.58 7.81 -14.26
C LEU A 215 -6.94 7.56 -15.74
N GLN A 216 -6.00 7.75 -16.66
CA GLN A 216 -6.25 7.64 -18.11
C GLN A 216 -6.53 6.19 -18.54
N GLU A 217 -5.79 5.23 -17.97
CA GLU A 217 -6.04 3.80 -18.21
C GLU A 217 -7.40 3.40 -17.64
N ALA A 218 -7.71 3.82 -16.41
CA ALA A 218 -8.98 3.55 -15.76
C ALA A 218 -10.16 4.10 -16.57
N GLN A 219 -10.07 5.34 -17.08
CA GLN A 219 -11.08 5.93 -17.92
C GLN A 219 -11.31 5.11 -19.20
N THR A 220 -10.21 4.73 -19.88
CA THR A 220 -10.30 3.95 -21.13
C THR A 220 -10.98 2.59 -20.88
N ILE A 221 -10.61 1.92 -19.79
CA ILE A 221 -11.19 0.62 -19.42
C ILE A 221 -12.67 0.78 -19.01
N ALA A 222 -12.96 1.79 -18.19
CA ALA A 222 -14.32 2.04 -17.71
C ALA A 222 -15.29 2.39 -18.84
N ASP A 223 -14.86 3.11 -19.89
CA ASP A 223 -15.68 3.40 -21.08
C ASP A 223 -16.20 2.12 -21.75
N ASP A 224 -15.31 1.13 -21.92
CA ASP A 224 -15.69 -0.16 -22.53
C ASP A 224 -16.55 -1.00 -21.57
N LEU A 225 -16.23 -1.02 -20.28
CA LEU A 225 -16.94 -1.83 -19.28
C LEU A 225 -18.35 -1.29 -19.01
N LEU A 226 -18.53 0.02 -18.92
CA LEU A 226 -19.84 0.64 -18.71
C LEU A 226 -20.74 0.49 -19.95
N GLN A 227 -20.17 0.43 -21.15
CA GLN A 227 -20.94 0.09 -22.34
C GLN A 227 -21.44 -1.37 -22.31
N ALA A 228 -20.64 -2.29 -21.78
CA ALA A 228 -20.97 -3.71 -21.66
C ALA A 228 -21.93 -4.00 -20.47
N HIS A 229 -21.80 -3.23 -19.39
CA HIS A 229 -22.51 -3.40 -18.12
C HIS A 229 -23.14 -2.09 -17.64
N PRO A 230 -24.16 -1.57 -18.33
CA PRO A 230 -24.73 -0.25 -18.01
C PRO A 230 -25.54 -0.20 -16.71
N ASP A 231 -25.87 -1.35 -16.14
CA ASP A 231 -26.72 -1.46 -14.94
C ASP A 231 -25.92 -1.75 -13.67
N VAL A 232 -24.58 -1.54 -13.67
CA VAL A 232 -23.75 -1.74 -12.47
C VAL A 232 -24.13 -0.77 -11.37
N VAL A 233 -24.18 -1.27 -10.13
CA VAL A 233 -24.52 -0.47 -8.95
C VAL A 233 -23.32 0.24 -8.36
N ALA A 234 -22.10 -0.32 -8.54
CA ALA A 234 -20.88 0.29 -8.03
C ALA A 234 -19.63 -0.02 -8.87
N ILE A 235 -18.63 0.86 -8.72
CA ILE A 235 -17.27 0.68 -9.24
C ILE A 235 -16.31 0.88 -8.07
N PHE A 236 -15.40 -0.06 -7.83
CA PHE A 236 -14.29 0.10 -6.92
C PHE A 236 -13.00 0.35 -7.71
N GLY A 237 -12.34 1.49 -7.46
CA GLY A 237 -11.00 1.80 -7.93
C GLY A 237 -9.99 1.54 -6.81
N GLY A 238 -8.92 0.79 -7.10
CA GLY A 238 -7.89 0.44 -6.12
C GLY A 238 -7.10 1.63 -5.57
N ASN A 239 -7.26 2.81 -6.20
CA ASN A 239 -6.82 4.11 -5.70
C ASN A 239 -7.70 5.24 -6.23
N ASP A 240 -7.55 6.45 -5.69
CA ASP A 240 -8.34 7.63 -6.07
C ASP A 240 -8.16 8.03 -7.56
N PRO A 241 -6.94 8.03 -8.15
CA PRO A 241 -6.79 8.30 -9.58
C PRO A 241 -7.59 7.34 -10.46
N THR A 242 -7.62 6.04 -10.12
CA THR A 242 -8.42 5.02 -10.82
C THR A 242 -9.91 5.31 -10.70
N ALA A 243 -10.39 5.66 -9.51
CA ALA A 243 -11.79 6.00 -9.27
C ALA A 243 -12.22 7.30 -9.99
N LEU A 244 -11.34 8.31 -10.05
CA LEU A 244 -11.58 9.54 -10.82
C LEU A 244 -11.65 9.27 -12.33
N GLY A 245 -10.87 8.31 -12.84
CA GLY A 245 -10.99 7.85 -14.24
C GLY A 245 -12.34 7.18 -14.51
N ALA A 246 -12.80 6.32 -13.59
CA ALA A 246 -14.11 5.69 -13.65
C ALA A 246 -15.26 6.73 -13.58
N LEU A 247 -15.11 7.76 -12.74
CA LEU A 247 -16.07 8.87 -12.66
C LEU A 247 -16.23 9.57 -13.99
N ALA A 248 -15.11 9.93 -14.65
CA ALA A 248 -15.16 10.61 -15.94
C ALA A 248 -15.92 9.79 -17.00
N SER A 249 -15.75 8.46 -17.01
CA SER A 249 -16.46 7.55 -17.89
C SER A 249 -17.95 7.44 -17.54
N ALA A 250 -18.29 7.32 -16.25
CA ALA A 250 -19.68 7.23 -15.79
C ALA A 250 -20.47 8.50 -16.13
N GLU A 251 -19.88 9.67 -15.90
CA GLU A 251 -20.47 10.97 -16.29
C GLU A 251 -20.62 11.07 -17.81
N GLY A 252 -19.60 10.66 -18.58
CA GLY A 252 -19.63 10.61 -20.03
C GLY A 252 -20.74 9.71 -20.59
N ALA A 253 -21.03 8.60 -19.90
CA ALA A 253 -22.13 7.68 -20.20
C ALA A 253 -23.51 8.19 -19.72
N GLY A 254 -23.53 9.28 -18.94
CA GLY A 254 -24.76 9.87 -18.39
C GLY A 254 -25.38 9.05 -17.25
N LEU A 255 -24.59 8.25 -16.54
CA LEU A 255 -25.05 7.52 -15.36
C LEU A 255 -25.29 8.49 -14.18
N THR A 256 -26.28 8.19 -13.36
CA THR A 256 -26.69 9.04 -12.22
C THR A 256 -26.80 8.28 -10.88
N ASP A 257 -26.73 6.96 -10.92
CA ASP A 257 -27.06 6.11 -9.77
C ASP A 257 -25.96 5.09 -9.43
N VAL A 258 -24.78 5.15 -10.08
CA VAL A 258 -23.63 4.31 -9.78
C VAL A 258 -22.82 4.90 -8.63
N LEU A 259 -22.42 4.07 -7.66
CA LEU A 259 -21.55 4.46 -6.55
C LEU A 259 -20.09 4.19 -6.91
N ILE A 260 -19.21 5.17 -6.76
CA ILE A 260 -17.78 5.01 -7.08
C ILE A 260 -16.95 5.17 -5.82
N TYR A 261 -16.13 4.16 -5.56
CA TYR A 261 -15.23 4.09 -4.42
C TYR A 261 -13.78 4.21 -4.88
N GLY A 262 -12.98 4.92 -4.09
CA GLY A 262 -11.53 5.02 -4.24
C GLY A 262 -10.80 4.64 -2.95
N VAL A 263 -9.49 4.74 -2.99
CA VAL A 263 -8.61 4.66 -1.82
C VAL A 263 -7.52 5.71 -1.99
N ASP A 264 -7.24 6.46 -0.98
CA ASP A 264 -6.13 7.35 -0.64
C ASP A 264 -6.63 8.53 0.21
N GLY A 265 -7.83 9.08 -0.04
CA GLY A 265 -8.30 10.34 0.58
C GLY A 265 -7.64 11.57 -0.04
N SER A 266 -7.29 11.50 -1.33
CA SER A 266 -6.57 12.58 -2.01
C SER A 266 -7.37 13.87 -2.09
N PRO A 267 -6.70 15.05 -2.13
CA PRO A 267 -7.37 16.34 -2.27
C PRO A 267 -8.30 16.40 -3.48
N ASP A 268 -7.85 15.89 -4.64
CA ASP A 268 -8.63 15.89 -5.88
C ASP A 268 -9.91 15.07 -5.75
N PHE A 269 -9.81 13.85 -5.16
CA PHE A 269 -10.99 13.00 -4.93
C PHE A 269 -11.97 13.67 -3.95
N LYS A 270 -11.48 14.19 -2.83
CA LYS A 270 -12.32 14.89 -1.84
C LYS A 270 -13.00 16.12 -2.42
N ALA A 271 -12.29 16.91 -3.22
CA ALA A 271 -12.84 18.07 -3.90
C ALA A 271 -13.95 17.69 -4.90
N GLU A 272 -13.75 16.61 -5.66
CA GLU A 272 -14.74 16.11 -6.61
C GLU A 272 -15.96 15.50 -5.89
N MET A 273 -15.71 14.69 -4.85
CA MET A 273 -16.77 14.07 -4.03
C MET A 273 -17.67 15.11 -3.34
N SER A 274 -17.12 16.28 -3.01
CA SER A 274 -17.87 17.38 -2.35
C SER A 274 -18.83 18.12 -3.29
N LYS A 275 -18.81 17.88 -4.59
CA LYS A 275 -19.72 18.52 -5.54
C LYS A 275 -21.12 17.93 -5.46
N GLU A 276 -22.13 18.78 -5.60
CA GLU A 276 -23.52 18.32 -5.65
C GLU A 276 -23.74 17.38 -6.84
N GLY A 277 -24.27 16.19 -6.57
CA GLY A 277 -24.53 15.17 -7.57
C GLY A 277 -23.32 14.35 -8.02
N SER A 278 -22.18 14.45 -7.32
CA SER A 278 -21.03 13.57 -7.58
C SER A 278 -21.41 12.10 -7.40
N LEU A 279 -20.87 11.25 -8.27
CA LEU A 279 -21.02 9.79 -8.17
C LEU A 279 -19.98 9.16 -7.24
N LEU A 280 -18.98 9.93 -6.79
CA LEU A 280 -18.00 9.47 -5.79
C LEU A 280 -18.68 9.29 -4.44
N ARG A 281 -18.73 8.05 -3.98
CA ARG A 281 -19.39 7.71 -2.72
C ARG A 281 -18.45 7.81 -1.52
N ALA A 282 -17.26 7.25 -1.63
CA ALA A 282 -16.31 7.27 -0.54
C ALA A 282 -14.88 6.94 -1.01
N THR A 283 -13.92 7.27 -0.15
CA THR A 283 -12.53 6.83 -0.28
C THR A 283 -12.03 6.27 1.05
N GLY A 284 -11.34 5.12 0.99
CA GLY A 284 -10.60 4.56 2.11
C GLY A 284 -9.32 5.38 2.32
N ALA A 285 -9.36 6.33 3.24
CA ALA A 285 -8.32 7.33 3.36
C ALA A 285 -7.05 6.81 4.03
N GLN A 286 -5.92 7.18 3.48
CA GLN A 286 -4.58 7.07 4.04
C GLN A 286 -4.17 8.42 4.66
N SER A 287 -3.15 8.42 5.53
CA SER A 287 -2.56 9.63 6.07
C SER A 287 -1.05 9.66 5.81
N PRO A 288 -0.58 10.32 4.73
CA PRO A 288 0.86 10.50 4.50
C PRO A 288 1.52 11.28 5.64
N ILE A 289 0.77 12.18 6.29
CA ILE A 289 1.23 12.93 7.47
C ILE A 289 1.52 11.96 8.63
N SER A 290 0.58 11.07 8.95
CA SER A 290 0.78 10.08 10.03
C SER A 290 1.88 9.08 9.72
N ILE A 291 2.06 8.68 8.44
CA ILE A 291 3.18 7.82 8.01
C ILE A 291 4.51 8.52 8.27
N ALA A 292 4.62 9.80 7.89
CA ALA A 292 5.81 10.60 8.10
C ALA A 292 6.14 10.77 9.60
N ASP A 293 5.12 11.13 10.39
CA ASP A 293 5.22 11.28 11.84
C ASP A 293 5.78 10.02 12.48
N GLN A 294 5.16 8.89 12.16
CA GLN A 294 5.53 7.60 12.72
C GLN A 294 6.93 7.16 12.27
N ALA A 295 7.31 7.39 11.00
CA ALA A 295 8.64 7.08 10.50
C ALA A 295 9.72 7.83 11.27
N VAL A 296 9.51 9.14 11.57
CA VAL A 296 10.45 9.96 12.34
C VAL A 296 10.52 9.49 13.80
N GLU A 297 9.38 9.19 14.44
CA GLU A 297 9.34 8.67 15.80
C GLU A 297 10.11 7.35 15.92
N ILE A 298 9.90 6.42 14.98
CA ILE A 298 10.62 5.16 14.91
C ILE A 298 12.13 5.39 14.75
N MET A 299 12.54 6.29 13.84
CA MET A 299 13.95 6.59 13.62
C MET A 299 14.62 7.16 14.88
N TYR A 300 13.95 8.04 15.59
CA TYR A 300 14.51 8.55 16.88
C TYR A 300 14.60 7.47 17.94
N ALA A 301 13.61 6.60 18.08
CA ALA A 301 13.68 5.46 19.00
C ALA A 301 14.87 4.52 18.67
N ILE A 302 15.15 4.32 17.36
CA ILE A 302 16.34 3.59 16.91
C ILE A 302 17.63 4.30 17.33
N MET A 303 17.72 5.64 17.14
CA MET A 303 18.90 6.42 17.54
C MET A 303 19.12 6.40 19.07
N GLU A 304 18.05 6.27 19.85
CA GLU A 304 18.10 6.16 21.31
C GLU A 304 18.38 4.73 21.80
N GLY A 305 18.34 3.74 20.91
CA GLY A 305 18.58 2.33 21.24
C GLY A 305 17.42 1.67 21.98
N GLU A 306 16.21 2.12 21.77
CA GLU A 306 15.03 1.57 22.40
C GLU A 306 14.60 0.23 21.77
N GLU A 307 13.92 -0.65 22.53
CA GLU A 307 13.23 -1.80 21.94
C GLU A 307 11.98 -1.32 21.20
N ILE A 308 11.90 -1.58 19.90
CA ILE A 308 10.79 -1.16 19.04
C ILE A 308 10.02 -2.36 18.47
N GLN A 309 8.90 -2.12 17.83
CA GLN A 309 8.21 -3.12 17.00
C GLN A 309 8.80 -3.10 15.59
N PHE A 310 8.73 -4.24 14.91
CA PHE A 310 9.16 -4.31 13.51
C PHE A 310 8.18 -3.57 12.57
N ARG A 311 6.85 -3.67 12.84
CA ARG A 311 5.81 -3.15 11.96
C ARG A 311 4.86 -2.22 12.71
N TYR A 312 4.59 -1.07 12.11
CA TYR A 312 3.72 -0.02 12.62
C TYR A 312 2.67 0.33 11.58
N PRO A 313 1.50 -0.34 11.55
CA PRO A 313 0.43 0.00 10.63
C PRO A 313 -0.19 1.35 11.01
N VAL A 314 -0.36 2.21 10.03
CA VAL A 314 -1.11 3.47 10.14
C VAL A 314 -2.57 3.19 9.85
N GLU A 315 -3.45 3.57 10.76
CA GLU A 315 -4.89 3.36 10.64
C GLU A 315 -5.44 4.07 9.39
N THR A 316 -6.32 3.37 8.68
CA THR A 316 -7.06 3.89 7.54
C THR A 316 -8.54 3.99 7.91
N PHE A 317 -9.25 4.93 7.30
CA PHE A 317 -10.63 5.23 7.65
C PHE A 317 -11.44 5.71 6.43
N LEU A 318 -12.76 5.72 6.55
CA LEU A 318 -13.63 6.09 5.43
C LEU A 318 -13.92 7.59 5.42
N ILE A 319 -13.66 8.25 4.28
CA ILE A 319 -14.15 9.60 3.99
C ILE A 319 -15.32 9.50 3.01
N THR A 320 -16.42 10.14 3.37
CA THR A 320 -17.67 10.19 2.63
C THR A 320 -18.13 11.64 2.44
N PRO A 321 -19.15 11.94 1.62
CA PRO A 321 -19.73 13.28 1.53
C PRO A 321 -20.20 13.83 2.89
N ASP A 322 -20.56 12.95 3.83
CA ASP A 322 -21.09 13.36 5.12
C ASP A 322 -20.02 13.88 6.10
N ASN A 323 -18.76 13.40 5.96
CA ASN A 323 -17.66 13.75 6.87
C ASN A 323 -16.47 14.42 6.19
N VAL A 324 -16.48 14.60 4.88
CA VAL A 324 -15.35 15.20 4.12
C VAL A 324 -14.98 16.60 4.61
N ALA A 325 -15.95 17.34 5.14
CA ALA A 325 -15.74 18.68 5.68
C ALA A 325 -14.79 18.71 6.91
N ASP A 326 -14.70 17.59 7.64
CA ASP A 326 -13.82 17.47 8.81
C ASP A 326 -12.34 17.28 8.40
N TYR A 327 -12.10 16.81 7.18
CA TYR A 327 -10.76 16.54 6.65
C TYR A 327 -10.25 17.59 5.65
N GLY A 328 -11.15 18.48 5.18
CA GLY A 328 -10.83 19.45 4.13
C GLY A 328 -10.68 18.82 2.75
N THR A 329 -10.64 19.68 1.73
CA THR A 329 -10.56 19.24 0.31
C THR A 329 -9.31 19.78 -0.41
N ASP A 330 -8.43 20.46 0.28
CA ASP A 330 -7.27 21.19 -0.27
C ASP A 330 -5.92 20.63 0.21
N GLY A 331 -5.92 19.57 1.01
CA GLY A 331 -4.74 18.92 1.55
C GLY A 331 -5.00 17.45 1.91
N TRP A 332 -3.98 16.79 2.42
CA TRP A 332 -4.07 15.45 3.01
C TRP A 332 -4.54 15.53 4.47
N GLN A 333 -4.89 14.40 5.05
CA GLN A 333 -5.33 14.23 6.44
C GLN A 333 -4.33 13.49 7.28
#